data_098104e9567dbf159a6965d28590c4fa
#
_entry.id   098104e9567dbf159a6965d28590c4fa
#
_cell.length_a   1.000
_cell.length_b   1.000
_cell.length_c   1.000
_cell.angle_alpha   90.00
_cell.angle_beta   90.00
_cell.angle_gamma   90.00
#
_symmetry.space_group_name_H-M   'P 1'
#
loop_
_entity.id
_entity.type
_entity.pdbx_description
1 polymer ?
#
loop_
_entity_poly.entity_id
_entity_poly.type
_entity_poly.pdbx_seq_one_letter_code
_entity_poly.pdbx_strand_id
1 'polypeptide(L)'
;MKIHLIGLGKMGSNLALNLKDNHFEVLGYDPNIEVRKESQKNGITVKNSLEELLANQNERKIVWLLVPNQYVDSVIEEIKPFLNPEDIIVDGGNSNFNLSVKRYQQLKEENLHFIDVGTSGGTYGARNGACLMIGGTKEIFDYLEPIFKAVSVENGYGYMGSPGSGHFVKMVHNGIEYGMMQALGEGFDLLENSSFENLDYHKITEVWNHGSIIESALVGYIGNAFSKDPKLEELQGRIDDSGEGMWMVEEALKYGVSLPVITHSLFARYKSRDDQKFSEKVVAAMRKEFGGHAVYKKK
;
A
#
# COMPACT_ATOMS: atom_id res chain seq x y z
N MET A 1 -24.88 -8.39 -5.09
CA MET A 1 -23.70 -9.22 -4.87
C MET A 1 -23.36 -9.20 -3.38
N LYS A 2 -22.93 -10.34 -2.84
CA LYS A 2 -22.47 -10.48 -1.45
C LYS A 2 -20.95 -10.60 -1.44
N ILE A 3 -20.30 -9.84 -0.57
CA ILE A 3 -18.83 -9.82 -0.44
C ILE A 3 -18.46 -10.39 0.93
N HIS A 4 -17.56 -11.37 0.93
CA HIS A 4 -16.98 -11.98 2.12
C HIS A 4 -15.61 -11.35 2.32
N LEU A 5 -15.47 -10.44 3.30
CA LEU A 5 -14.24 -9.69 3.54
C LEU A 5 -13.43 -10.31 4.67
N ILE A 6 -12.20 -10.67 4.40
CA ILE A 6 -11.23 -11.20 5.37
C ILE A 6 -10.13 -10.18 5.62
N GLY A 7 -9.96 -9.81 6.88
CA GLY A 7 -9.11 -8.72 7.31
C GLY A 7 -9.91 -7.43 7.51
N LEU A 8 -10.25 -7.11 8.76
CA LEU A 8 -11.02 -5.93 9.17
C LEU A 8 -10.14 -4.88 9.87
N GLY A 9 -8.86 -4.85 9.55
CA GLY A 9 -7.98 -3.77 9.97
C GLY A 9 -8.41 -2.41 9.42
N LYS A 10 -7.55 -1.38 9.54
CA LYS A 10 -7.89 0.00 9.11
C LYS A 10 -8.42 0.09 7.67
N MET A 11 -7.80 -0.66 6.73
CA MET A 11 -8.24 -0.66 5.33
C MET A 11 -9.54 -1.44 5.15
N GLY A 12 -9.61 -2.67 5.69
CA GLY A 12 -10.75 -3.56 5.51
C GLY A 12 -12.04 -3.04 6.11
N SER A 13 -12.01 -2.49 7.33
CA SER A 13 -13.19 -1.88 7.94
C SER A 13 -13.72 -0.69 7.13
N ASN A 14 -12.83 0.16 6.61
CA ASN A 14 -13.22 1.29 5.77
C ASN A 14 -13.81 0.84 4.42
N LEU A 15 -13.20 -0.16 3.78
CA LEU A 15 -13.76 -0.74 2.55
C LEU A 15 -15.13 -1.40 2.80
N ALA A 16 -15.27 -2.15 3.91
CA ALA A 16 -16.54 -2.78 4.28
C ALA A 16 -17.67 -1.75 4.44
N LEU A 17 -17.38 -0.62 5.08
CA LEU A 17 -18.35 0.48 5.23
C LEU A 17 -18.67 1.14 3.90
N ASN A 18 -17.67 1.38 3.05
CA ASN A 18 -17.88 1.93 1.71
C ASN A 18 -18.76 1.01 0.86
N LEU A 19 -18.47 -0.29 0.83
CA LEU A 19 -19.29 -1.29 0.14
C LEU A 19 -20.74 -1.29 0.65
N LYS A 20 -20.91 -1.23 1.97
CA LYS A 20 -22.24 -1.20 2.60
C LYS A 20 -23.03 0.06 2.23
N ASP A 21 -22.37 1.23 2.23
CA ASP A 21 -23.01 2.50 1.83
C ASP A 21 -23.43 2.48 0.36
N ASN A 22 -22.74 1.69 -0.47
CA ASN A 22 -23.10 1.41 -1.87
C ASN A 22 -24.04 0.20 -2.02
N HIS A 23 -24.75 -0.19 -0.95
CA HIS A 23 -25.81 -1.21 -0.94
C HIS A 23 -25.36 -2.65 -1.26
N PHE A 24 -24.06 -2.98 -1.09
CA PHE A 24 -23.61 -4.36 -1.11
C PHE A 24 -23.83 -5.05 0.24
N GLU A 25 -24.16 -6.33 0.20
CA GLU A 25 -24.15 -7.17 1.40
C GLU A 25 -22.71 -7.53 1.73
N VAL A 26 -22.24 -7.15 2.93
CA VAL A 26 -20.85 -7.41 3.36
C VAL A 26 -20.90 -8.26 4.64
N LEU A 27 -20.21 -9.38 4.58
CA LEU A 27 -19.89 -10.21 5.73
C LEU A 27 -18.40 -10.15 5.99
N GLY A 28 -17.98 -9.82 7.20
CA GLY A 28 -16.57 -9.63 7.55
C GLY A 28 -16.05 -10.67 8.55
N TYR A 29 -14.75 -10.95 8.47
CA TYR A 29 -14.03 -11.74 9.46
C TYR A 29 -12.63 -11.17 9.67
N ASP A 30 -12.16 -11.22 10.91
CA ASP A 30 -10.78 -10.94 11.30
C ASP A 30 -10.38 -11.93 12.41
N PRO A 31 -9.13 -12.47 12.44
CA PRO A 31 -8.70 -13.36 13.51
C PRO A 31 -8.69 -12.68 14.89
N ASN A 32 -8.49 -11.36 14.94
CA ASN A 32 -8.49 -10.60 16.18
C ASN A 32 -9.92 -10.28 16.64
N ILE A 33 -10.30 -10.80 17.81
CA ILE A 33 -11.63 -10.62 18.40
C ILE A 33 -11.96 -9.15 18.70
N GLU A 34 -10.99 -8.33 19.08
CA GLU A 34 -11.23 -6.92 19.37
C GLU A 34 -11.53 -6.14 18.08
N VAL A 35 -10.83 -6.46 16.98
CA VAL A 35 -11.12 -5.89 15.66
C VAL A 35 -12.54 -6.30 15.20
N ARG A 36 -12.95 -7.55 15.44
CA ARG A 36 -14.32 -8.00 15.13
C ARG A 36 -15.35 -7.22 15.91
N LYS A 37 -15.16 -7.05 17.22
CA LYS A 37 -16.09 -6.30 18.09
C LYS A 37 -16.20 -4.83 17.67
N GLU A 38 -15.08 -4.19 17.35
CA GLU A 38 -15.07 -2.80 16.87
C GLU A 38 -15.78 -2.66 15.52
N SER A 39 -15.49 -3.55 14.57
CA SER A 39 -16.15 -3.57 13.27
C SER A 39 -17.66 -3.77 13.40
N GLN A 40 -18.10 -4.63 14.32
CA GLN A 40 -19.53 -4.85 14.60
C GLN A 40 -20.20 -3.60 15.18
N LYS A 41 -19.52 -2.88 16.10
CA LYS A 41 -20.04 -1.60 16.63
C LYS A 41 -20.20 -0.55 15.52
N ASN A 42 -19.32 -0.57 14.52
CA ASN A 42 -19.38 0.30 13.37
C ASN A 42 -20.39 -0.16 12.31
N GLY A 43 -21.17 -1.21 12.61
CA GLY A 43 -22.30 -1.68 11.80
C GLY A 43 -21.92 -2.66 10.68
N ILE A 44 -20.73 -3.27 10.71
CA ILE A 44 -20.35 -4.34 9.80
C ILE A 44 -20.93 -5.67 10.35
N THR A 45 -21.52 -6.49 9.49
CA THR A 45 -21.95 -7.85 9.86
C THR A 45 -20.74 -8.75 9.94
N VAL A 46 -20.33 -9.12 11.16
CA VAL A 46 -19.12 -9.89 11.43
C VAL A 46 -19.46 -11.35 11.77
N LYS A 47 -18.65 -12.28 11.27
CA LYS A 47 -18.71 -13.71 11.59
C LYS A 47 -17.59 -14.11 12.55
N ASN A 48 -17.80 -15.20 13.30
CA ASN A 48 -16.84 -15.63 14.32
C ASN A 48 -15.76 -16.57 13.79
N SER A 49 -16.01 -17.21 12.64
CA SER A 49 -15.08 -18.12 11.97
C SER A 49 -15.15 -17.98 10.46
N LEU A 50 -14.14 -18.50 9.75
CA LEU A 50 -14.15 -18.60 8.29
C LEU A 50 -15.26 -19.56 7.80
N GLU A 51 -15.55 -20.62 8.53
CA GLU A 51 -16.65 -21.52 8.26
C GLU A 51 -17.99 -20.79 8.28
N GLU A 52 -18.28 -20.01 9.34
CA GLU A 52 -19.50 -19.20 9.41
C GLU A 52 -19.55 -18.13 8.30
N LEU A 53 -18.40 -17.55 7.95
CA LEU A 53 -18.31 -16.54 6.91
C LEU A 53 -18.71 -17.12 5.55
N LEU A 54 -18.26 -18.33 5.24
CA LEU A 54 -18.37 -18.98 3.93
C LEU A 54 -19.42 -20.10 3.88
N ALA A 55 -20.29 -20.19 4.89
CA ALA A 55 -21.25 -21.30 5.03
C ALA A 55 -22.27 -21.43 3.90
N ASN A 56 -22.57 -20.35 3.14
CA ASN A 56 -23.53 -20.41 2.05
C ASN A 56 -22.92 -21.11 0.82
N GLN A 57 -23.51 -22.26 0.44
CA GLN A 57 -23.03 -23.08 -0.68
C GLN A 57 -23.80 -22.84 -1.98
N ASN A 58 -24.86 -22.02 -1.96
CA ASN A 58 -25.80 -21.89 -3.08
C ASN A 58 -25.53 -20.69 -3.99
N GLU A 59 -24.59 -19.82 -3.64
CA GLU A 59 -24.25 -18.61 -4.38
C GLU A 59 -22.76 -18.57 -4.65
N ARG A 60 -22.37 -18.03 -5.81
CA ARG A 60 -20.97 -17.75 -6.14
C ARG A 60 -20.38 -16.79 -5.10
N LYS A 61 -19.36 -17.23 -4.39
CA LYS A 61 -18.71 -16.41 -3.37
C LYS A 61 -17.71 -15.45 -3.99
N ILE A 62 -17.69 -14.22 -3.47
CA ILE A 62 -16.65 -13.23 -3.71
C ILE A 62 -15.94 -13.05 -2.37
N VAL A 63 -14.71 -13.56 -2.27
CA VAL A 63 -13.90 -13.48 -1.05
C VAL A 63 -12.81 -12.44 -1.25
N TRP A 64 -12.92 -11.32 -0.56
CA TRP A 64 -11.96 -10.21 -0.65
C TRP A 64 -10.99 -10.26 0.53
N LEU A 65 -9.72 -10.44 0.23
CA LEU A 65 -8.64 -10.48 1.21
C LEU A 65 -7.99 -9.10 1.38
N LEU A 66 -7.94 -8.61 2.61
CA LEU A 66 -7.21 -7.41 3.03
C LEU A 66 -6.30 -7.73 4.21
N VAL A 67 -5.43 -8.71 4.00
CA VAL A 67 -4.46 -9.21 4.98
C VAL A 67 -3.03 -8.85 4.56
N PRO A 68 -2.06 -8.78 5.49
CA PRO A 68 -0.66 -8.58 5.12
C PRO A 68 -0.16 -9.67 4.17
N ASN A 69 0.67 -9.29 3.19
CA ASN A 69 1.13 -10.16 2.09
C ASN A 69 1.64 -11.54 2.54
N GLN A 70 2.34 -11.61 3.68
CA GLN A 70 2.87 -12.86 4.22
C GLN A 70 1.78 -13.88 4.68
N TYR A 71 0.54 -13.44 4.85
CA TYR A 71 -0.56 -14.30 5.30
C TYR A 71 -1.53 -14.68 4.18
N VAL A 72 -1.40 -14.11 2.98
CA VAL A 72 -2.35 -14.35 1.88
C VAL A 72 -2.41 -15.82 1.52
N ASP A 73 -1.25 -16.50 1.39
CA ASP A 73 -1.20 -17.93 1.03
C ASP A 73 -1.84 -18.81 2.11
N SER A 74 -1.55 -18.56 3.39
CA SER A 74 -2.15 -19.32 4.49
C SER A 74 -3.66 -19.13 4.56
N VAL A 75 -4.15 -17.89 4.37
CA VAL A 75 -5.59 -17.61 4.36
C VAL A 75 -6.27 -18.28 3.18
N ILE A 76 -5.65 -18.29 1.99
CA ILE A 76 -6.18 -19.01 0.82
C ILE A 76 -6.34 -20.50 1.16
N GLU A 77 -5.31 -21.15 1.72
CA GLU A 77 -5.39 -22.57 2.09
C GLU A 77 -6.47 -22.82 3.16
N GLU A 78 -6.63 -21.92 4.14
CA GLU A 78 -7.66 -22.04 5.18
C GLU A 78 -9.09 -21.93 4.64
N ILE A 79 -9.33 -21.11 3.61
CA ILE A 79 -10.68 -20.92 3.05
C ILE A 79 -11.04 -21.92 1.96
N LYS A 80 -10.07 -22.53 1.27
CA LYS A 80 -10.30 -23.51 0.19
C LYS A 80 -11.35 -24.57 0.51
N PRO A 81 -11.38 -25.21 1.71
CA PRO A 81 -12.37 -26.23 2.04
C PRO A 81 -13.84 -25.73 2.02
N PHE A 82 -14.05 -24.42 2.05
CA PHE A 82 -15.36 -23.79 2.08
C PHE A 82 -15.74 -23.16 0.73
N LEU A 83 -14.87 -23.25 -0.28
CA LEU A 83 -15.09 -22.71 -1.62
C LEU A 83 -15.65 -23.77 -2.56
N ASN A 84 -16.42 -23.31 -3.53
CA ASN A 84 -16.95 -24.10 -4.63
C ASN A 84 -16.20 -23.71 -5.93
N PRO A 85 -16.20 -24.59 -6.95
CA PRO A 85 -15.81 -24.19 -8.29
C PRO A 85 -16.49 -22.89 -8.73
N GLU A 86 -15.79 -22.03 -9.44
CA GLU A 86 -16.25 -20.73 -9.92
C GLU A 86 -16.29 -19.62 -8.83
N ASP A 87 -15.99 -19.91 -7.56
CA ASP A 87 -15.85 -18.86 -6.56
C ASP A 87 -14.64 -17.95 -6.88
N ILE A 88 -14.70 -16.71 -6.42
CA ILE A 88 -13.73 -15.66 -6.77
C ILE A 88 -12.97 -15.23 -5.50
N ILE A 89 -11.64 -15.27 -5.56
CA ILE A 89 -10.76 -14.68 -4.56
C ILE A 89 -10.22 -13.36 -5.11
N VAL A 90 -10.41 -12.28 -4.37
CA VAL A 90 -9.87 -10.95 -4.65
C VAL A 90 -8.74 -10.67 -3.64
N ASP A 91 -7.50 -10.62 -4.10
CA ASP A 91 -6.37 -10.17 -3.28
C ASP A 91 -6.27 -8.63 -3.38
N GLY A 92 -6.84 -7.94 -2.40
CA GLY A 92 -6.85 -6.47 -2.30
C GLY A 92 -5.74 -5.93 -1.41
N GLY A 93 -4.83 -6.78 -0.96
CA GLY A 93 -3.68 -6.40 -0.16
C GLY A 93 -2.56 -5.76 -0.99
N ASN A 94 -1.45 -5.50 -0.33
CA ASN A 94 -0.25 -4.99 -0.99
C ASN A 94 0.72 -6.15 -1.25
N SER A 95 0.38 -6.99 -2.22
CA SER A 95 1.06 -8.25 -2.51
C SER A 95 2.12 -8.10 -3.60
N ASN A 96 3.16 -8.95 -3.53
CA ASN A 96 4.12 -9.08 -4.62
C ASN A 96 3.44 -9.72 -5.84
N PHE A 97 3.52 -9.06 -6.98
CA PHE A 97 2.83 -9.46 -8.22
C PHE A 97 3.25 -10.86 -8.72
N ASN A 98 4.50 -11.28 -8.48
CA ASN A 98 4.95 -12.64 -8.85
C ASN A 98 4.20 -13.70 -8.06
N LEU A 99 3.88 -13.43 -6.78
CA LEU A 99 3.03 -14.31 -5.97
C LEU A 99 1.60 -14.31 -6.48
N SER A 100 1.08 -13.17 -6.93
CA SER A 100 -0.27 -13.09 -7.52
C SER A 100 -0.40 -13.94 -8.78
N VAL A 101 0.61 -13.91 -9.67
CA VAL A 101 0.67 -14.79 -10.84
C VAL A 101 0.67 -16.26 -10.43
N LYS A 102 1.47 -16.65 -9.44
CA LYS A 102 1.54 -18.02 -8.93
C LYS A 102 0.21 -18.46 -8.32
N ARG A 103 -0.40 -17.62 -7.48
CA ARG A 103 -1.73 -17.88 -6.86
C ARG A 103 -2.79 -18.09 -7.91
N TYR A 104 -2.84 -17.23 -8.93
CA TYR A 104 -3.77 -17.41 -10.05
C TYR A 104 -3.61 -18.77 -10.73
N GLN A 105 -2.37 -19.19 -11.04
CA GLN A 105 -2.12 -20.46 -11.71
C GLN A 105 -2.60 -21.65 -10.86
N GLN A 106 -2.29 -21.65 -9.57
CA GLN A 106 -2.68 -22.71 -8.64
C GLN A 106 -4.21 -22.80 -8.47
N LEU A 107 -4.87 -21.67 -8.26
CA LEU A 107 -6.32 -21.61 -8.05
C LEU A 107 -7.10 -21.98 -9.31
N LYS A 108 -6.58 -21.64 -10.48
CA LYS A 108 -7.15 -22.04 -11.76
C LYS A 108 -7.21 -23.57 -11.94
N GLU A 109 -6.22 -24.30 -11.45
CA GLU A 109 -6.22 -25.79 -11.47
C GLU A 109 -7.35 -26.36 -10.61
N GLU A 110 -7.80 -25.61 -9.59
CA GLU A 110 -8.90 -25.96 -8.71
C GLU A 110 -10.27 -25.39 -9.16
N ASN A 111 -10.35 -24.83 -10.39
CA ASN A 111 -11.52 -24.14 -10.92
C ASN A 111 -11.97 -22.94 -10.06
N LEU A 112 -11.06 -22.28 -9.40
CA LEU A 112 -11.29 -21.04 -8.66
C LEU A 112 -10.75 -19.84 -9.45
N HIS A 113 -11.42 -18.71 -9.31
CA HIS A 113 -10.97 -17.46 -9.93
C HIS A 113 -10.15 -16.63 -8.95
N PHE A 114 -9.14 -15.97 -9.48
CA PHE A 114 -8.30 -15.07 -8.71
C PHE A 114 -8.13 -13.74 -9.44
N ILE A 115 -8.24 -12.64 -8.71
CA ILE A 115 -8.02 -11.29 -9.21
C ILE A 115 -7.18 -10.50 -8.22
N ASP A 116 -6.21 -9.76 -8.70
CA ASP A 116 -5.32 -8.94 -7.89
C ASP A 116 -5.72 -7.46 -8.01
N VAL A 117 -5.84 -6.79 -6.88
CA VAL A 117 -6.33 -5.41 -6.80
C VAL A 117 -5.36 -4.55 -6.00
N GLY A 118 -4.51 -3.82 -6.71
CA GLY A 118 -3.67 -2.79 -6.12
C GLY A 118 -4.51 -1.58 -5.74
N THR A 119 -4.54 -1.26 -4.44
CA THR A 119 -5.36 -0.15 -3.91
C THR A 119 -4.48 1.03 -3.51
N SER A 120 -4.84 2.23 -3.94
CA SER A 120 -4.23 3.50 -3.52
C SER A 120 -5.30 4.44 -2.94
N GLY A 121 -4.86 5.43 -2.13
CA GLY A 121 -5.72 6.40 -1.44
C GLY A 121 -5.76 6.21 0.08
N GLY A 122 -5.07 5.22 0.63
CA GLY A 122 -4.99 4.96 2.07
C GLY A 122 -6.35 4.66 2.70
N THR A 123 -6.45 4.85 4.02
CA THR A 123 -7.70 4.61 4.77
C THR A 123 -8.83 5.54 4.34
N TYR A 124 -8.50 6.77 3.95
CA TYR A 124 -9.46 7.73 3.43
C TYR A 124 -10.07 7.25 2.10
N GLY A 125 -9.20 6.83 1.16
CA GLY A 125 -9.65 6.28 -0.12
C GLY A 125 -10.50 5.02 0.05
N ALA A 126 -10.10 4.09 0.89
CA ALA A 126 -10.89 2.90 1.20
C ALA A 126 -12.31 3.24 1.68
N ARG A 127 -12.47 4.34 2.43
CA ARG A 127 -13.77 4.78 2.95
C ARG A 127 -14.59 5.61 1.96
N ASN A 128 -13.96 6.49 1.18
CA ASN A 128 -14.63 7.54 0.43
C ASN A 128 -14.46 7.43 -1.09
N GLY A 129 -13.77 6.43 -1.56
CA GLY A 129 -13.46 6.19 -2.98
C GLY A 129 -11.96 6.05 -3.20
N ALA A 130 -11.55 4.85 -3.58
CA ALA A 130 -10.15 4.48 -3.81
C ALA A 130 -9.73 4.65 -5.27
N CYS A 131 -8.41 4.51 -5.51
CA CYS A 131 -7.86 4.24 -6.84
C CYS A 131 -7.48 2.76 -6.90
N LEU A 132 -8.08 2.01 -7.87
CA LEU A 132 -7.92 0.57 -8.00
C LEU A 132 -7.27 0.18 -9.33
N MET A 133 -6.18 -0.55 -9.24
CA MET A 133 -5.45 -1.15 -10.36
C MET A 133 -5.72 -2.65 -10.36
N ILE A 134 -6.47 -3.15 -11.35
CA ILE A 134 -7.03 -4.51 -11.31
C ILE A 134 -6.39 -5.40 -12.37
N GLY A 135 -5.79 -6.52 -11.93
CA GLY A 135 -5.26 -7.58 -12.77
C GLY A 135 -6.05 -8.88 -12.62
N GLY A 136 -6.24 -9.60 -13.72
CA GLY A 136 -6.98 -10.85 -13.70
C GLY A 136 -7.48 -11.25 -15.10
N THR A 137 -8.41 -12.22 -15.16
CA THR A 137 -9.10 -12.48 -16.43
C THR A 137 -10.13 -11.39 -16.70
N LYS A 138 -10.27 -10.99 -17.95
CA LYS A 138 -11.20 -9.91 -18.33
C LYS A 138 -12.64 -10.25 -17.96
N GLU A 139 -13.03 -11.51 -18.09
CA GLU A 139 -14.37 -11.99 -17.71
C GLU A 139 -14.68 -11.72 -16.23
N ILE A 140 -13.74 -12.03 -15.33
CA ILE A 140 -13.94 -11.83 -13.88
C ILE A 140 -13.88 -10.35 -13.54
N PHE A 141 -13.03 -9.57 -14.20
CA PHE A 141 -13.06 -8.12 -14.07
C PHE A 141 -14.44 -7.56 -14.42
N ASP A 142 -15.00 -7.92 -15.59
CA ASP A 142 -16.31 -7.43 -16.03
C ASP A 142 -17.44 -7.85 -15.07
N TYR A 143 -17.36 -9.06 -14.53
CA TYR A 143 -18.32 -9.52 -13.53
C TYR A 143 -18.27 -8.71 -12.22
N LEU A 144 -17.04 -8.33 -11.78
CA LEU A 144 -16.84 -7.56 -10.55
C LEU A 144 -16.86 -6.03 -10.75
N GLU A 145 -16.90 -5.54 -11.97
CA GLU A 145 -16.84 -4.11 -12.30
C GLU A 145 -17.83 -3.25 -11.51
N PRO A 146 -19.09 -3.69 -11.26
CA PRO A 146 -20.03 -2.92 -10.43
C PRO A 146 -19.51 -2.65 -9.00
N ILE A 147 -18.73 -3.60 -8.44
CA ILE A 147 -18.12 -3.45 -7.12
C ILE A 147 -16.96 -2.43 -7.21
N PHE A 148 -16.06 -2.60 -8.18
CA PHE A 148 -14.92 -1.69 -8.35
C PHE A 148 -15.35 -0.25 -8.57
N LYS A 149 -16.37 -0.05 -9.42
CA LYS A 149 -16.96 1.26 -9.67
C LYS A 149 -17.55 1.90 -8.40
N ALA A 150 -18.21 1.10 -7.57
CA ALA A 150 -18.87 1.60 -6.37
C ALA A 150 -17.90 2.07 -5.29
N VAL A 151 -16.73 1.42 -5.16
CA VAL A 151 -15.74 1.73 -4.12
C VAL A 151 -14.62 2.64 -4.57
N SER A 152 -14.65 3.09 -5.81
CA SER A 152 -13.65 4.01 -6.39
C SER A 152 -14.21 5.41 -6.57
N VAL A 153 -13.31 6.40 -6.66
CA VAL A 153 -13.66 7.71 -7.18
C VAL A 153 -13.96 7.63 -8.68
N GLU A 154 -14.63 8.64 -9.24
CA GLU A 154 -14.85 8.71 -10.69
C GLU A 154 -13.53 8.58 -11.46
N ASN A 155 -13.48 7.68 -12.45
CA ASN A 155 -12.29 7.31 -13.21
C ASN A 155 -11.14 6.72 -12.35
N GLY A 156 -11.40 6.32 -11.10
CA GLY A 156 -10.42 5.83 -10.15
C GLY A 156 -10.18 4.31 -10.22
N TYR A 157 -10.73 3.56 -11.16
CA TYR A 157 -10.45 2.14 -11.32
C TYR A 157 -10.19 1.77 -12.78
N GLY A 158 -9.44 0.69 -12.98
CA GLY A 158 -9.19 0.21 -14.33
C GLY A 158 -8.64 -1.20 -14.38
N TYR A 159 -8.92 -1.87 -15.51
CA TYR A 159 -8.33 -3.15 -15.85
C TYR A 159 -6.90 -2.95 -16.37
N MET A 160 -5.91 -3.51 -15.67
CA MET A 160 -4.49 -3.35 -16.01
C MET A 160 -3.98 -4.49 -16.92
N GLY A 161 -4.73 -5.59 -17.03
CA GLY A 161 -4.35 -6.72 -17.86
C GLY A 161 -4.43 -8.07 -17.15
N SER A 162 -3.57 -9.01 -17.57
CA SER A 162 -3.50 -10.38 -17.07
C SER A 162 -3.25 -10.45 -15.57
N PRO A 163 -3.48 -11.62 -14.92
CA PRO A 163 -3.23 -11.82 -13.50
C PRO A 163 -1.82 -11.38 -13.08
N GLY A 164 -1.74 -10.65 -11.98
CA GLY A 164 -0.54 -10.01 -11.44
C GLY A 164 -0.32 -8.57 -11.91
N SER A 165 -0.96 -8.14 -13.01
CA SER A 165 -0.76 -6.79 -13.56
C SER A 165 -1.28 -5.67 -12.63
N GLY A 166 -2.31 -5.90 -11.85
CA GLY A 166 -2.82 -4.94 -10.87
C GLY A 166 -1.78 -4.64 -9.79
N HIS A 167 -1.25 -5.67 -9.16
CA HIS A 167 -0.18 -5.53 -8.17
C HIS A 167 1.14 -5.03 -8.77
N PHE A 168 1.46 -5.42 -10.02
CA PHE A 168 2.63 -4.88 -10.72
C PHE A 168 2.52 -3.36 -10.92
N VAL A 169 1.39 -2.88 -11.44
CA VAL A 169 1.15 -1.43 -11.64
C VAL A 169 1.13 -0.71 -10.29
N LYS A 170 0.56 -1.34 -9.24
CA LYS A 170 0.59 -0.77 -7.89
C LYS A 170 2.00 -0.69 -7.32
N MET A 171 2.85 -1.69 -7.54
CA MET A 171 4.26 -1.66 -7.15
C MET A 171 5.00 -0.48 -7.81
N VAL A 172 4.78 -0.29 -9.12
CA VAL A 172 5.37 0.86 -9.85
C VAL A 172 4.87 2.19 -9.30
N HIS A 173 3.55 2.29 -9.04
CA HIS A 173 2.96 3.46 -8.39
C HIS A 173 3.66 3.76 -7.06
N ASN A 174 3.88 2.76 -6.20
CA ASN A 174 4.51 2.98 -4.90
C ASN A 174 5.99 3.39 -5.03
N GLY A 175 6.72 2.85 -6.00
CA GLY A 175 8.10 3.31 -6.25
C GLY A 175 8.16 4.77 -6.71
N ILE A 176 7.22 5.20 -7.56
CA ILE A 176 7.07 6.61 -7.94
C ILE A 176 6.75 7.47 -6.72
N GLU A 177 5.84 7.02 -5.86
CA GLU A 177 5.47 7.69 -4.61
C GLU A 177 6.69 7.88 -3.69
N TYR A 178 7.59 6.88 -3.59
CA TYR A 178 8.85 7.00 -2.84
C TYR A 178 9.73 8.13 -3.39
N GLY A 179 9.89 8.22 -4.71
CA GLY A 179 10.65 9.28 -5.37
C GLY A 179 10.04 10.66 -5.12
N MET A 180 8.73 10.78 -5.23
CA MET A 180 8.01 12.04 -4.98
C MET A 180 8.15 12.50 -3.53
N MET A 181 7.99 11.59 -2.56
CA MET A 181 8.18 11.91 -1.13
C MET A 181 9.61 12.35 -0.84
N GLN A 182 10.60 11.67 -1.42
CA GLN A 182 12.01 12.01 -1.23
C GLN A 182 12.32 13.39 -1.80
N ALA A 183 11.82 13.71 -3.00
CA ALA A 183 12.02 15.02 -3.62
C ALA A 183 11.40 16.15 -2.79
N LEU A 184 10.20 15.94 -2.24
CA LEU A 184 9.58 16.90 -1.32
C LEU A 184 10.41 17.07 -0.05
N GLY A 185 10.85 15.96 0.56
CA GLY A 185 11.70 15.99 1.76
C GLY A 185 13.00 16.79 1.56
N GLU A 186 13.72 16.54 0.46
CA GLU A 186 14.94 17.27 0.11
C GLU A 186 14.68 18.75 -0.16
N GLY A 187 13.53 19.08 -0.80
CA GLY A 187 13.13 20.46 -1.03
C GLY A 187 12.89 21.22 0.28
N PHE A 188 12.17 20.60 1.23
CA PHE A 188 11.95 21.22 2.55
C PHE A 188 13.22 21.29 3.40
N ASP A 189 14.13 20.32 3.29
CA ASP A 189 15.43 20.38 3.94
C ASP A 189 16.28 21.55 3.42
N LEU A 190 16.23 21.83 2.13
CA LEU A 190 16.88 23.01 1.55
C LEU A 190 16.25 24.32 2.06
N LEU A 191 14.92 24.39 2.17
CA LEU A 191 14.23 25.58 2.71
C LEU A 191 14.61 25.81 4.17
N GLU A 192 14.70 24.76 5.01
CA GLU A 192 15.10 24.86 6.42
C GLU A 192 16.51 25.35 6.60
N ASN A 193 17.45 24.92 5.74
CA ASN A 193 18.86 25.31 5.79
C ASN A 193 19.20 26.56 4.94
N SER A 194 18.20 27.26 4.44
CA SER A 194 18.40 28.46 3.63
C SER A 194 18.69 29.72 4.49
N SER A 195 19.08 30.80 3.83
CA SER A 195 19.24 32.12 4.48
C SER A 195 17.94 32.85 4.77
N PHE A 196 16.80 32.31 4.36
CA PHE A 196 15.47 32.90 4.62
C PHE A 196 14.95 32.40 5.96
N GLU A 197 14.89 33.30 6.94
CA GLU A 197 14.40 33.01 8.27
C GLU A 197 12.86 33.00 8.31
N ASN A 198 12.30 32.19 9.21
CA ASN A 198 10.86 32.16 9.55
C ASN A 198 9.93 31.81 8.37
N LEU A 199 10.37 30.95 7.44
CA LEU A 199 9.49 30.43 6.39
C LEU A 199 8.34 29.62 7.02
N ASP A 200 7.12 29.94 6.64
CA ASP A 200 5.90 29.21 7.03
C ASP A 200 5.69 28.03 6.06
N TYR A 201 6.10 26.84 6.47
CA TYR A 201 5.99 25.62 5.64
C TYR A 201 4.55 25.21 5.38
N HIS A 202 3.65 25.42 6.34
CA HIS A 202 2.24 25.17 6.12
C HIS A 202 1.70 26.10 5.00
N LYS A 203 2.03 27.38 5.05
CA LYS A 203 1.64 28.34 4.00
C LYS A 203 2.26 28.02 2.64
N ILE A 204 3.51 27.58 2.62
CA ILE A 204 4.19 27.15 1.37
C ILE A 204 3.45 25.99 0.75
N THR A 205 3.12 24.95 1.54
CA THR A 205 2.37 23.78 1.03
C THR A 205 0.96 24.15 0.60
N GLU A 206 0.29 25.06 1.29
CA GLU A 206 -1.02 25.57 0.89
C GLU A 206 -0.95 26.22 -0.49
N VAL A 207 0.02 27.11 -0.71
CA VAL A 207 0.21 27.76 -2.02
C VAL A 207 0.56 26.74 -3.10
N TRP A 208 1.50 25.83 -2.83
CA TRP A 208 1.89 24.83 -3.82
C TRP A 208 0.76 23.86 -4.18
N ASN A 209 -0.17 23.63 -3.28
CA ASN A 209 -1.30 22.71 -3.52
C ASN A 209 -2.53 23.39 -4.16
N HIS A 210 -2.34 24.61 -4.73
CA HIS A 210 -3.37 25.36 -5.43
C HIS A 210 -2.82 25.93 -6.74
N GLY A 211 -2.82 25.10 -7.79
CA GLY A 211 -2.45 25.48 -9.15
C GLY A 211 -0.95 25.46 -9.47
N SER A 212 -0.08 24.94 -8.61
CA SER A 212 1.31 24.70 -8.98
C SER A 212 1.46 23.36 -9.73
N ILE A 213 2.58 23.20 -10.45
CA ILE A 213 2.89 21.96 -11.19
C ILE A 213 3.11 20.77 -10.25
N ILE A 214 3.49 21.02 -8.99
CA ILE A 214 3.72 19.96 -7.99
C ILE A 214 2.51 19.70 -7.08
N GLU A 215 1.35 20.30 -7.39
CA GLU A 215 0.10 20.03 -6.68
C GLU A 215 -0.16 18.53 -6.61
N SER A 216 -0.40 18.01 -5.40
CA SER A 216 -0.59 16.59 -5.18
C SER A 216 -1.16 16.29 -3.80
N ALA A 217 -1.71 15.07 -3.63
CA ALA A 217 -2.10 14.57 -2.32
C ALA A 217 -0.92 14.59 -1.32
N LEU A 218 0.31 14.33 -1.79
CA LEU A 218 1.51 14.34 -0.94
C LEU A 218 1.83 15.73 -0.40
N VAL A 219 1.69 16.77 -1.22
CA VAL A 219 1.83 18.18 -0.76
C VAL A 219 0.75 18.50 0.26
N GLY A 220 -0.49 18.05 0.06
CA GLY A 220 -1.57 18.21 1.05
C GLY A 220 -1.27 17.50 2.37
N TYR A 221 -0.74 16.27 2.33
CA TYR A 221 -0.40 15.52 3.55
C TYR A 221 0.72 16.16 4.35
N ILE A 222 1.79 16.62 3.69
CA ILE A 222 2.86 17.32 4.41
C ILE A 222 2.39 18.68 4.96
N GLY A 223 1.51 19.40 4.24
CA GLY A 223 0.87 20.61 4.75
C GLY A 223 0.06 20.36 6.02
N ASN A 224 -0.70 19.26 6.08
CA ASN A 224 -1.41 18.84 7.28
C ASN A 224 -0.47 18.47 8.44
N ALA A 225 0.72 17.96 8.17
CA ALA A 225 1.72 17.71 9.20
C ALA A 225 2.28 19.03 9.75
N PHE A 226 2.70 19.96 8.88
CA PHE A 226 3.21 21.26 9.29
C PHE A 226 2.18 22.14 10.02
N SER A 227 0.88 21.97 9.76
CA SER A 227 -0.16 22.67 10.52
C SER A 227 -0.24 22.24 11.99
N LYS A 228 0.24 21.04 12.32
CA LYS A 228 0.23 20.46 13.68
C LYS A 228 1.56 20.66 14.39
N ASP A 229 2.65 20.47 13.68
CA ASP A 229 4.02 20.63 14.14
C ASP A 229 4.84 21.33 13.07
N PRO A 230 4.98 22.67 13.13
CA PRO A 230 5.58 23.50 12.08
C PRO A 230 7.03 23.15 11.71
N LYS A 231 7.76 22.52 12.61
CA LYS A 231 9.17 22.13 12.43
C LYS A 231 9.40 20.62 12.56
N LEU A 232 8.34 19.82 12.69
CA LEU A 232 8.37 18.38 12.88
C LEU A 232 9.31 17.92 14.02
N GLU A 233 9.37 18.72 15.10
CA GLU A 233 10.28 18.49 16.23
C GLU A 233 9.95 17.23 17.02
N GLU A 234 8.69 16.77 16.98
CA GLU A 234 8.23 15.56 17.66
C GLU A 234 8.61 14.28 16.87
N LEU A 235 9.09 14.40 15.64
CA LEU A 235 9.37 13.24 14.78
C LEU A 235 10.85 12.85 14.77
N GLN A 236 11.10 11.55 14.72
CA GLN A 236 12.41 11.02 14.38
C GLN A 236 12.51 10.87 12.86
N GLY A 237 13.66 11.22 12.28
CA GLY A 237 13.92 11.06 10.84
C GLY A 237 14.18 9.60 10.42
N ARG A 238 13.33 8.66 10.89
CA ARG A 238 13.40 7.22 10.60
C ARG A 238 12.21 6.82 9.73
N ILE A 239 12.50 6.20 8.58
CA ILE A 239 11.49 5.88 7.56
C ILE A 239 11.53 4.39 7.27
N ASP A 240 10.43 3.70 7.56
CA ASP A 240 10.25 2.30 7.20
C ASP A 240 9.79 2.16 5.73
N ASP A 241 9.90 0.96 5.19
CA ASP A 241 9.36 0.58 3.89
C ASP A 241 8.56 -0.73 4.00
N SER A 242 7.65 -0.94 3.07
CA SER A 242 6.78 -2.12 3.00
C SER A 242 7.17 -3.09 1.87
N GLY A 243 8.32 -2.86 1.23
CA GLY A 243 8.96 -3.76 0.26
C GLY A 243 8.77 -3.37 -1.20
N GLU A 244 7.77 -2.58 -1.56
CA GLU A 244 7.42 -2.30 -2.96
C GLU A 244 8.53 -1.54 -3.70
N GLY A 245 9.20 -0.59 -3.02
CA GLY A 245 10.34 0.11 -3.59
C GLY A 245 11.49 -0.84 -3.93
N MET A 246 11.74 -1.83 -3.07
CA MET A 246 12.75 -2.87 -3.30
C MET A 246 12.33 -3.78 -4.47
N TRP A 247 11.09 -4.28 -4.48
CA TRP A 247 10.60 -5.13 -5.58
C TRP A 247 10.68 -4.42 -6.93
N MET A 248 10.40 -3.10 -6.97
CA MET A 248 10.52 -2.33 -8.22
C MET A 248 11.97 -2.22 -8.68
N VAL A 249 12.93 -2.03 -7.78
CA VAL A 249 14.37 -2.01 -8.12
C VAL A 249 14.84 -3.38 -8.60
N GLU A 250 14.40 -4.47 -7.96
CA GLU A 250 14.69 -5.84 -8.39
C GLU A 250 14.19 -6.12 -9.81
N GLU A 251 12.96 -5.72 -10.13
CA GLU A 251 12.42 -5.86 -11.49
C GLU A 251 13.15 -4.98 -12.50
N ALA A 252 13.55 -3.78 -12.12
CA ALA A 252 14.36 -2.91 -12.97
C ALA A 252 15.72 -3.54 -13.34
N LEU A 253 16.39 -4.18 -12.38
CA LEU A 253 17.62 -4.93 -12.62
C LEU A 253 17.38 -6.10 -13.58
N LYS A 254 16.29 -6.83 -13.40
CA LYS A 254 15.90 -7.98 -14.24
C LYS A 254 15.64 -7.56 -15.70
N TYR A 255 15.00 -6.40 -15.90
CA TYR A 255 14.68 -5.90 -17.25
C TYR A 255 15.73 -4.94 -17.82
N GLY A 256 16.80 -4.64 -17.09
CA GLY A 256 17.81 -3.67 -17.53
C GLY A 256 17.31 -2.23 -17.61
N VAL A 257 16.33 -1.87 -16.78
CA VAL A 257 15.75 -0.52 -16.74
C VAL A 257 16.47 0.34 -15.69
N SER A 258 16.84 1.56 -16.06
CA SER A 258 17.49 2.51 -15.14
C SER A 258 16.45 3.24 -14.29
N LEU A 259 16.56 3.16 -12.96
CA LEU A 259 15.68 3.81 -11.99
C LEU A 259 16.48 4.63 -10.94
N PRO A 260 17.30 5.62 -11.32
CA PRO A 260 18.17 6.32 -10.37
C PRO A 260 17.37 7.02 -9.25
N VAL A 261 16.31 7.76 -9.58
CA VAL A 261 15.49 8.50 -8.59
C VAL A 261 14.88 7.56 -7.55
N ILE A 262 14.24 6.49 -8.01
CA ILE A 262 13.56 5.53 -7.13
C ILE A 262 14.57 4.74 -6.29
N THR A 263 15.68 4.32 -6.88
CA THR A 263 16.75 3.61 -6.17
C THR A 263 17.35 4.49 -5.06
N HIS A 264 17.63 5.76 -5.35
CA HIS A 264 18.12 6.68 -4.32
C HIS A 264 17.09 6.91 -3.21
N SER A 265 15.81 7.05 -3.53
CA SER A 265 14.77 7.21 -2.51
C SER A 265 14.65 5.99 -1.59
N LEU A 266 14.81 4.77 -2.13
CA LEU A 266 14.88 3.53 -1.34
C LEU A 266 16.10 3.52 -0.42
N PHE A 267 17.27 3.90 -0.93
CA PHE A 267 18.51 3.95 -0.14
C PHE A 267 18.46 5.04 0.94
N ALA A 268 17.79 6.17 0.69
CA ALA A 268 17.55 7.18 1.71
C ALA A 268 16.76 6.60 2.89
N ARG A 269 15.72 5.78 2.64
CA ARG A 269 15.00 5.06 3.71
C ARG A 269 15.91 4.10 4.47
N TYR A 270 16.74 3.29 3.78
CA TYR A 270 17.70 2.42 4.44
C TYR A 270 18.68 3.22 5.31
N LYS A 271 19.20 4.34 4.78
CA LYS A 271 20.11 5.22 5.49
C LYS A 271 19.47 5.86 6.73
N SER A 272 18.19 6.21 6.66
CA SER A 272 17.46 6.78 7.80
C SER A 272 17.39 5.85 9.02
N ARG A 273 17.60 4.53 8.82
CA ARG A 273 17.59 3.48 9.85
C ARG A 273 18.97 3.01 10.28
N ASP A 274 20.04 3.52 9.62
CA ASP A 274 21.43 3.13 9.92
C ASP A 274 22.03 3.95 11.07
N ASP A 275 21.87 3.45 12.29
CA ASP A 275 22.47 4.04 13.48
C ASP A 275 23.97 3.73 13.61
N GLN A 276 24.48 2.72 12.90
CA GLN A 276 25.88 2.29 13.04
C GLN A 276 26.85 3.15 12.23
N LYS A 277 26.41 3.67 11.09
CA LYS A 277 27.23 4.47 10.16
C LYS A 277 28.58 3.81 9.84
N PHE A 278 28.56 2.49 9.58
CA PHE A 278 29.79 1.71 9.42
C PHE A 278 30.59 2.15 8.20
N SER A 279 29.94 2.49 7.09
CA SER A 279 30.58 3.01 5.88
C SER A 279 31.36 4.29 6.15
N GLU A 280 30.78 5.22 6.90
CA GLU A 280 31.44 6.47 7.28
C GLU A 280 32.63 6.22 8.21
N LYS A 281 32.53 5.24 9.11
CA LYS A 281 33.67 4.83 9.95
C LYS A 281 34.80 4.27 9.13
N VAL A 282 34.54 3.45 8.10
CA VAL A 282 35.56 2.91 7.19
C VAL A 282 36.24 4.04 6.45
N VAL A 283 35.47 4.99 5.89
CA VAL A 283 36.05 6.16 5.19
C VAL A 283 36.90 7.00 6.13
N ALA A 284 36.44 7.27 7.35
CA ALA A 284 37.19 8.03 8.34
C ALA A 284 38.50 7.32 8.74
N ALA A 285 38.44 6.00 8.93
CA ALA A 285 39.63 5.20 9.23
C ALA A 285 40.67 5.25 8.07
N MET A 286 40.21 5.04 6.83
CA MET A 286 41.11 5.15 5.67
C MET A 286 41.75 6.52 5.57
N ARG A 287 41.00 7.61 5.73
CA ARG A 287 41.53 8.98 5.70
C ARG A 287 42.57 9.22 6.79
N LYS A 288 42.40 8.62 7.96
CA LYS A 288 43.40 8.66 9.02
C LYS A 288 44.70 7.96 8.61
N GLU A 289 44.58 6.75 8.06
CA GLU A 289 45.79 5.93 7.72
C GLU A 289 46.63 6.53 6.59
N PHE A 290 46.00 7.02 5.52
CA PHE A 290 46.76 7.57 4.40
C PHE A 290 47.14 9.05 4.53
N GLY A 291 46.38 9.85 5.27
CA GLY A 291 46.56 11.32 5.34
C GLY A 291 46.71 11.89 6.73
N GLY A 292 46.71 11.07 7.78
CA GLY A 292 46.75 11.53 9.18
C GLY A 292 45.59 12.41 9.61
N HIS A 293 44.45 12.34 8.87
CA HIS A 293 43.28 13.15 9.16
C HIS A 293 42.65 12.79 10.52
N ALA A 294 42.11 13.79 11.20
CA ALA A 294 41.46 13.60 12.49
C ALA A 294 40.26 12.67 12.39
N VAL A 295 40.06 11.80 13.38
CA VAL A 295 38.89 10.98 13.59
C VAL A 295 38.24 11.30 14.94
N TYR A 296 36.92 11.23 14.99
CA TYR A 296 36.17 11.47 16.21
C TYR A 296 35.87 10.13 16.90
N LYS A 297 36.19 10.01 18.20
CA LYS A 297 35.88 8.82 18.99
C LYS A 297 34.44 8.90 19.52
N LYS A 298 33.78 7.76 19.66
CA LYS A 298 32.51 7.69 20.42
C LYS A 298 32.79 8.23 21.83
N LYS A 299 31.89 9.09 22.29
CA LYS A 299 31.82 9.48 23.71
C LYS A 299 31.29 8.33 24.52
#